data_e9ceb20a804b11a4f58f1f9899370540
#
_entry.id   e9ceb20a804b11a4f58f1f9899370540
#
_cell.length_a   1.000
_cell.length_b   1.000
_cell.length_c   1.000
_cell.angle_alpha   90.00
_cell.angle_beta   90.00
_cell.angle_gamma   90.00
#
_symmetry.space_group_name_H-M   'P 1'
#
loop_
_entity.id
_entity.type
_entity.pdbx_description
1 polymer ?
#
loop_
_entity_poly.entity_id
_entity_poly.type
_entity_poly.pdbx_seq_one_letter_code
_entity_poly.pdbx_strand_id
1 'polypeptide(L)'
;MRKAWLAVRSAILWSLSILHFFIVAPTLVFLGIFLDARKHDWLQRTFCRRIAFLSGASVEIVRSGGFDASRTCFFMSNHVNLFDPFMLYCAIPQFVRGWELESHFKIPAYGWLMKRFGNVPVPDVRRPSDLKRMWRLTQDAVDGGTSLIIFPEAKRTRDGRVDQFQDGGFRVAQQLGIPIVPVSLVGSFQHHRTGHWMLRPAIVTVHLHDTIETKGLAKEDVPTLRERVRKIIAAPVEEGLPQRHGDTERNRS
;
A
#
# COMPACT_ATOMS: atom_id res chain seq x y z
N MET A 1 13.47 24.14 -20.96
CA MET A 1 13.52 24.65 -19.58
C MET A 1 12.71 23.80 -18.60
N ARG A 2 11.42 23.54 -18.81
CA ARG A 2 10.55 22.80 -17.85
C ARG A 2 11.00 21.35 -17.53
N LYS A 3 11.51 20.60 -18.54
CA LYS A 3 12.03 19.23 -18.34
C LYS A 3 13.35 19.21 -17.54
N ALA A 4 14.28 20.12 -17.82
CA ALA A 4 15.54 20.22 -17.10
C ALA A 4 15.32 20.57 -15.63
N TRP A 5 14.46 21.55 -15.34
CA TRP A 5 14.07 21.88 -13.96
C TRP A 5 13.47 20.69 -13.21
N LEU A 6 12.55 19.94 -13.84
CA LEU A 6 11.96 18.74 -13.24
C LEU A 6 13.01 17.65 -12.96
N ALA A 7 13.99 17.49 -13.84
CA ALA A 7 15.09 16.55 -13.65
C ALA A 7 15.97 16.93 -12.45
N VAL A 8 16.40 18.18 -12.37
CA VAL A 8 17.19 18.68 -11.22
C VAL A 8 16.42 18.54 -9.91
N ARG A 9 15.14 18.95 -9.91
CA ARG A 9 14.27 18.80 -8.74
C ARG A 9 14.15 17.34 -8.33
N SER A 10 13.93 16.43 -9.28
CA SER A 10 13.80 15.00 -8.99
C SER A 10 15.09 14.41 -8.40
N ALA A 11 16.26 14.81 -8.93
CA ALA A 11 17.55 14.39 -8.38
C ALA A 11 17.71 14.84 -6.92
N ILE A 12 17.37 16.09 -6.60
CA ILE A 12 17.41 16.60 -5.22
C ILE A 12 16.46 15.79 -4.32
N LEU A 13 15.20 15.58 -4.73
CA LEU A 13 14.21 14.87 -3.92
C LEU A 13 14.61 13.40 -3.69
N TRP A 14 15.16 12.72 -4.71
CA TRP A 14 15.71 11.38 -4.55
C TRP A 14 16.88 11.36 -3.57
N SER A 15 17.84 12.28 -3.72
CA SER A 15 18.99 12.39 -2.81
C SER A 15 18.55 12.59 -1.36
N LEU A 16 17.61 13.50 -1.12
CA LEU A 16 17.08 13.78 0.22
C LEU A 16 16.30 12.57 0.77
N SER A 17 15.47 11.93 -0.06
CA SER A 17 14.71 10.73 0.36
C SER A 17 15.63 9.55 0.69
N ILE A 18 16.64 9.31 -0.14
CA ILE A 18 17.63 8.24 0.07
C ILE A 18 18.45 8.51 1.31
N LEU A 19 18.97 9.74 1.47
CA LEU A 19 19.74 10.14 2.66
C LEU A 19 18.91 9.98 3.93
N HIS A 20 17.66 10.48 3.93
CA HIS A 20 16.74 10.32 5.04
C HIS A 20 16.49 8.83 5.36
N PHE A 21 16.25 8.00 4.31
CA PHE A 21 16.04 6.57 4.49
C PHE A 21 17.25 5.90 5.16
N PHE A 22 18.46 6.11 4.64
CA PHE A 22 19.66 5.45 5.17
C PHE A 22 20.12 5.95 6.55
N ILE A 23 19.69 7.13 6.98
CA ILE A 23 19.93 7.61 8.35
C ILE A 23 18.83 7.09 9.28
N VAL A 24 17.57 7.25 8.92
CA VAL A 24 16.46 7.01 9.85
C VAL A 24 16.08 5.53 9.94
N ALA A 25 16.14 4.75 8.85
CA ALA A 25 15.76 3.36 8.90
C ALA A 25 16.67 2.52 9.86
N PRO A 26 18.01 2.62 9.80
CA PRO A 26 18.88 1.95 10.78
C PRO A 26 18.64 2.44 12.21
N THR A 27 18.39 3.75 12.39
CA THR A 27 18.05 4.32 13.71
C THR A 27 16.77 3.69 14.26
N LEU A 28 15.73 3.56 13.44
CA LEU A 28 14.48 2.92 13.83
C LEU A 28 14.66 1.42 14.15
N VAL A 29 15.49 0.72 13.38
CA VAL A 29 15.85 -0.68 13.67
C VAL A 29 16.52 -0.79 15.02
N PHE A 30 17.49 0.07 15.31
CA PHE A 30 18.21 0.11 16.59
C PHE A 30 17.27 0.46 17.75
N LEU A 31 16.52 1.54 17.65
CA LEU A 31 15.54 1.94 18.68
C LEU A 31 14.48 0.85 18.90
N GLY A 32 14.07 0.18 17.86
CA GLY A 32 13.12 -0.90 17.93
C GLY A 32 13.61 -2.11 18.77
N ILE A 33 14.89 -2.25 19.08
CA ILE A 33 15.40 -3.27 20.01
C ILE A 33 14.86 -3.01 21.42
N PHE A 34 14.71 -1.74 21.81
CA PHE A 34 14.34 -1.30 23.14
C PHE A 34 12.87 -0.85 23.25
N LEU A 35 12.28 -0.44 22.14
CA LEU A 35 10.96 0.15 22.10
C LEU A 35 9.92 -0.83 21.54
N ASP A 36 8.75 -0.87 22.19
CA ASP A 36 7.60 -1.59 21.69
C ASP A 36 7.06 -0.91 20.41
N ALA A 37 6.95 -1.68 19.33
CA ALA A 37 6.60 -1.14 18.02
C ALA A 37 5.18 -0.54 17.97
N ARG A 38 4.25 -1.02 18.80
CA ARG A 38 2.88 -0.51 18.86
C ARG A 38 2.79 0.80 19.65
N LYS A 39 3.43 0.86 20.81
CA LYS A 39 3.45 2.07 21.63
C LYS A 39 4.20 3.22 20.97
N HIS A 40 5.15 2.90 20.09
CA HIS A 40 6.00 3.86 19.40
C HIS A 40 5.75 3.92 17.88
N ASP A 41 4.56 3.52 17.44
CA ASP A 41 4.16 3.54 16.01
C ASP A 41 4.25 4.95 15.38
N TRP A 42 4.14 5.98 16.19
CA TRP A 42 4.33 7.37 15.77
C TRP A 42 5.72 7.63 15.13
N LEU A 43 6.76 6.90 15.54
CA LEU A 43 8.11 7.00 14.94
C LEU A 43 8.07 6.54 13.47
N GLN A 44 7.48 5.37 13.23
CA GLN A 44 7.32 4.84 11.86
C GLN A 44 6.42 5.74 11.01
N ARG A 45 5.32 6.24 11.57
CA ARG A 45 4.43 7.19 10.87
C ARG A 45 5.15 8.47 10.50
N THR A 46 5.97 9.00 11.42
CA THR A 46 6.78 10.20 11.17
C THR A 46 7.79 9.95 10.05
N PHE A 47 8.46 8.81 10.07
CA PHE A 47 9.35 8.39 8.99
C PHE A 47 8.61 8.31 7.64
N CYS A 48 7.44 7.66 7.58
CA CYS A 48 6.66 7.54 6.37
C CYS A 48 6.18 8.92 5.84
N ARG A 49 5.71 9.79 6.73
CA ARG A 49 5.31 11.17 6.36
C ARG A 49 6.47 11.97 5.76
N ARG A 50 7.66 11.85 6.34
CA ARG A 50 8.86 12.52 5.83
C ARG A 50 9.27 11.97 4.47
N ILE A 51 9.22 10.65 4.26
CA ILE A 51 9.49 10.05 2.95
C ILE A 51 8.46 10.54 1.89
N ALA A 52 7.17 10.54 2.20
CA ALA A 52 6.15 11.07 1.30
C ALA A 52 6.39 12.55 0.96
N PHE A 53 6.66 13.38 1.96
CA PHE A 53 6.98 14.80 1.78
C PHE A 53 8.25 15.02 0.94
N LEU A 54 9.34 14.33 1.27
CA LEU A 54 10.62 14.44 0.58
C LEU A 54 10.53 13.91 -0.86
N SER A 55 9.61 13.01 -1.17
CA SER A 55 9.34 12.60 -2.55
C SER A 55 8.61 13.68 -3.36
N GLY A 56 8.08 14.72 -2.70
CA GLY A 56 7.32 15.81 -3.31
C GLY A 56 5.82 15.50 -3.47
N ALA A 57 5.30 14.52 -2.73
CA ALA A 57 3.87 14.24 -2.64
C ALA A 57 3.25 14.96 -1.43
N SER A 58 2.03 15.49 -1.61
CA SER A 58 1.13 15.87 -0.53
C SER A 58 0.06 14.80 -0.37
N VAL A 59 -0.15 14.31 0.86
CA VAL A 59 -1.13 13.24 1.12
C VAL A 59 -2.39 13.86 1.70
N GLU A 60 -3.51 13.65 1.01
CA GLU A 60 -4.86 13.98 1.49
C GLU A 60 -5.61 12.71 1.84
N ILE A 61 -6.47 12.77 2.88
CA ILE A 61 -7.19 11.60 3.38
C ILE A 61 -8.68 11.85 3.31
N VAL A 62 -9.39 10.98 2.60
CA VAL A 62 -10.84 10.96 2.53
C VAL A 62 -11.33 9.67 3.19
N ARG A 63 -12.26 9.79 4.14
CA ARG A 63 -12.86 8.65 4.82
C ARG A 63 -14.33 8.60 4.52
N SER A 64 -14.80 7.42 4.12
CA SER A 64 -16.22 7.15 3.95
C SER A 64 -16.91 7.02 5.31
N GLY A 65 -18.21 7.28 5.37
CA GLY A 65 -19.01 7.20 6.59
C GLY A 65 -19.10 5.79 7.18
N GLY A 66 -18.94 4.77 6.35
CA GLY A 66 -18.93 3.36 6.77
C GLY A 66 -17.53 2.79 7.09
N PHE A 67 -16.49 3.64 7.14
CA PHE A 67 -15.17 3.24 7.58
C PHE A 67 -15.09 3.17 9.12
N ASP A 68 -14.75 1.99 9.63
CA ASP A 68 -14.60 1.77 11.09
C ASP A 68 -13.11 1.71 11.48
N ALA A 69 -12.63 2.78 12.13
CA ALA A 69 -11.24 2.90 12.57
C ALA A 69 -10.89 2.05 13.80
N SER A 70 -11.87 1.48 14.50
CA SER A 70 -11.65 0.69 15.73
C SER A 70 -11.31 -0.77 15.46
N ARG A 71 -11.56 -1.26 14.23
CA ARG A 71 -11.48 -2.67 13.88
C ARG A 71 -10.14 -3.04 13.25
N THR A 72 -9.69 -4.26 13.52
CA THR A 72 -8.61 -4.89 12.75
C THR A 72 -9.13 -5.28 11.38
N CYS A 73 -8.48 -4.78 10.32
CA CYS A 73 -8.93 -4.92 8.93
C CYS A 73 -7.79 -5.28 7.99
N PHE A 74 -8.14 -5.82 6.82
CA PHE A 74 -7.26 -5.85 5.67
C PHE A 74 -7.51 -4.61 4.80
N PHE A 75 -6.53 -3.73 4.71
CA PHE A 75 -6.55 -2.57 3.81
C PHE A 75 -6.02 -3.01 2.44
N MET A 76 -6.92 -3.15 1.48
CA MET A 76 -6.58 -3.56 0.12
C MET A 76 -6.53 -2.35 -0.79
N SER A 77 -5.39 -2.10 -1.44
CA SER A 77 -5.15 -0.90 -2.25
C SER A 77 -4.61 -1.23 -3.63
N ASN A 78 -4.86 -0.35 -4.62
CA ASN A 78 -4.12 -0.33 -5.87
C ASN A 78 -2.65 0.00 -5.63
N HIS A 79 -1.79 -0.46 -6.56
CA HIS A 79 -0.33 -0.30 -6.43
C HIS A 79 0.27 0.28 -7.71
N VAL A 80 0.83 1.47 -7.59
CA VAL A 80 1.35 2.24 -8.72
C VAL A 80 2.86 2.49 -8.61
N ASN A 81 3.34 2.85 -7.42
CA ASN A 81 4.73 3.25 -7.27
C ASN A 81 5.36 2.84 -5.92
N LEU A 82 6.65 3.12 -5.79
CA LEU A 82 7.45 2.80 -4.60
C LEU A 82 6.97 3.51 -3.33
N PHE A 83 6.31 4.67 -3.46
CA PHE A 83 5.92 5.49 -2.31
C PHE A 83 4.53 5.14 -1.76
N ASP A 84 3.75 4.30 -2.46
CA ASP A 84 2.40 3.93 -2.04
C ASP A 84 2.33 3.39 -0.60
N PRO A 85 3.20 2.47 -0.15
CA PRO A 85 3.17 2.00 1.23
C PRO A 85 3.33 3.14 2.25
N PHE A 86 4.24 4.08 1.99
CA PHE A 86 4.46 5.21 2.89
C PHE A 86 3.23 6.12 2.99
N MET A 87 2.52 6.34 1.88
CA MET A 87 1.29 7.13 1.85
C MET A 87 0.16 6.45 2.60
N LEU A 88 0.01 5.12 2.47
CA LEU A 88 -0.95 4.33 3.22
C LEU A 88 -0.66 4.35 4.72
N TYR A 89 0.60 4.24 5.14
CA TYR A 89 0.99 4.39 6.55
C TYR A 89 0.68 5.79 7.12
N CYS A 90 0.65 6.83 6.28
CA CYS A 90 0.22 8.16 6.69
C CYS A 90 -1.29 8.24 6.94
N ALA A 91 -2.07 7.51 6.15
CA ALA A 91 -3.53 7.66 6.07
C ALA A 91 -4.31 6.73 7.01
N ILE A 92 -3.84 5.49 7.17
CA ILE A 92 -4.52 4.46 7.96
C ILE A 92 -4.30 4.74 9.44
N PRO A 93 -5.37 4.95 10.25
CA PRO A 93 -5.22 5.31 11.67
C PRO A 93 -4.84 4.13 12.56
N GLN A 94 -5.22 2.90 12.19
CA GLN A 94 -4.95 1.70 12.97
C GLN A 94 -3.46 1.35 12.98
N PHE A 95 -3.03 0.56 13.96
CA PHE A 95 -1.72 -0.09 13.92
C PHE A 95 -1.70 -1.08 12.76
N VAL A 96 -0.82 -0.83 11.79
CA VAL A 96 -0.83 -1.53 10.50
C VAL A 96 0.55 -2.04 10.11
N ARG A 97 0.60 -3.17 9.43
CA ARG A 97 1.79 -3.77 8.82
C ARG A 97 1.48 -4.18 7.39
N GLY A 98 2.51 -4.43 6.60
CA GLY A 98 2.33 -4.83 5.20
C GLY A 98 2.54 -6.32 4.97
N TRP A 99 1.86 -6.88 3.98
CA TRP A 99 2.34 -8.05 3.27
C TRP A 99 3.44 -7.60 2.31
N GLU A 100 4.62 -8.19 2.44
CA GLU A 100 5.81 -7.80 1.68
C GLU A 100 6.48 -9.03 1.09
N LEU A 101 6.98 -8.96 -0.15
CA LEU A 101 7.68 -10.08 -0.79
C LEU A 101 8.87 -10.54 0.06
N GLU A 102 9.04 -11.85 0.21
CA GLU A 102 10.10 -12.44 1.05
C GLU A 102 11.50 -12.05 0.58
N SER A 103 11.71 -11.92 -0.74
CA SER A 103 12.96 -11.44 -1.31
C SER A 103 13.35 -10.04 -0.84
N HIS A 104 12.39 -9.17 -0.56
CA HIS A 104 12.65 -7.82 -0.09
C HIS A 104 13.22 -7.78 1.33
N PHE A 105 12.97 -8.80 2.15
CA PHE A 105 13.57 -8.93 3.49
C PHE A 105 15.08 -9.18 3.46
N LYS A 106 15.65 -9.49 2.28
CA LYS A 106 17.10 -9.66 2.07
C LYS A 106 17.80 -8.34 1.72
N ILE A 107 17.04 -7.28 1.39
CA ILE A 107 17.60 -5.97 1.05
C ILE A 107 18.16 -5.30 2.31
N PRO A 108 19.46 -4.91 2.35
CA PRO A 108 20.04 -4.24 3.49
C PRO A 108 19.27 -2.99 3.91
N ALA A 109 19.21 -2.68 5.18
CA ALA A 109 18.44 -1.62 5.82
C ALA A 109 16.91 -1.78 5.64
N TYR A 110 16.41 -1.93 4.42
CA TYR A 110 14.98 -2.12 4.15
C TYR A 110 14.45 -3.42 4.78
N GLY A 111 15.09 -4.55 4.49
CA GLY A 111 14.68 -5.85 5.02
C GLY A 111 14.79 -5.94 6.55
N TRP A 112 15.79 -5.28 7.13
CA TRP A 112 15.92 -5.18 8.60
C TRP A 112 14.75 -4.41 9.20
N LEU A 113 14.39 -3.29 8.56
CA LEU A 113 13.23 -2.48 8.95
C LEU A 113 11.93 -3.30 8.84
N MET A 114 11.71 -4.00 7.72
CA MET A 114 10.52 -4.83 7.52
C MET A 114 10.39 -5.93 8.58
N LYS A 115 11.48 -6.62 8.91
CA LYS A 115 11.52 -7.63 9.97
C LYS A 115 11.22 -7.00 11.34
N ARG A 116 11.89 -5.89 11.66
CA ARG A 116 11.77 -5.25 12.97
C ARG A 116 10.37 -4.72 13.24
N PHE A 117 9.71 -4.20 12.23
CA PHE A 117 8.33 -3.73 12.34
C PHE A 117 7.27 -4.84 12.24
N GLY A 118 7.66 -6.10 12.01
CA GLY A 118 6.72 -7.22 11.99
C GLY A 118 5.85 -7.29 10.74
N ASN A 119 6.38 -6.83 9.59
CA ASN A 119 5.71 -7.06 8.32
C ASN A 119 5.68 -8.56 7.99
N VAL A 120 4.62 -9.03 7.33
CA VAL A 120 4.42 -10.44 7.03
C VAL A 120 5.07 -10.78 5.69
N PRO A 121 6.04 -11.71 5.65
CA PRO A 121 6.66 -12.13 4.41
C PRO A 121 5.70 -12.97 3.56
N VAL A 122 5.51 -12.55 2.31
CA VAL A 122 4.79 -13.29 1.28
C VAL A 122 5.81 -14.03 0.43
N PRO A 123 5.71 -15.36 0.28
CA PRO A 123 6.71 -16.13 -0.46
C PRO A 123 6.71 -15.79 -1.95
N ASP A 124 7.90 -15.59 -2.53
CA ASP A 124 8.09 -15.38 -3.98
C ASP A 124 7.69 -16.64 -4.78
N VAL A 125 7.93 -17.82 -4.21
CA VAL A 125 7.54 -19.12 -4.75
C VAL A 125 6.48 -19.73 -3.83
N ARG A 126 5.32 -20.05 -4.37
CA ARG A 126 4.14 -20.53 -3.61
C ARG A 126 4.25 -22.01 -3.24
N ARG A 127 5.21 -22.40 -2.40
CA ARG A 127 5.29 -23.75 -1.82
C ARG A 127 4.27 -23.90 -0.70
N PRO A 128 3.64 -25.06 -0.52
CA PRO A 128 2.63 -25.25 0.53
C PRO A 128 3.11 -24.91 1.94
N SER A 129 4.36 -25.25 2.28
CA SER A 129 4.99 -24.91 3.57
C SER A 129 5.10 -23.42 3.81
N ASP A 130 5.51 -22.66 2.78
CA ASP A 130 5.72 -21.22 2.87
C ASP A 130 4.39 -20.47 2.93
N LEU A 131 3.38 -20.94 2.18
CA LEU A 131 2.02 -20.41 2.28
C LEU A 131 1.42 -20.68 3.67
N LYS A 132 1.64 -21.87 4.25
CA LYS A 132 1.20 -22.17 5.63
C LYS A 132 1.88 -21.26 6.66
N ARG A 133 3.18 -20.99 6.48
CA ARG A 133 3.92 -20.04 7.33
C ARG A 133 3.35 -18.61 7.21
N MET A 134 3.15 -18.13 5.99
CA MET A 134 2.56 -16.82 5.73
C MET A 134 1.17 -16.70 6.37
N TRP A 135 0.32 -17.73 6.19
CA TRP A 135 -1.01 -17.76 6.77
C TRP A 135 -0.96 -17.66 8.30
N ARG A 136 -0.11 -18.46 8.96
CA ARG A 136 0.07 -18.41 10.42
C ARG A 136 0.53 -17.03 10.90
N LEU A 137 1.56 -16.46 10.27
CA LEU A 137 2.05 -15.12 10.63
C LEU A 137 0.99 -14.03 10.42
N THR A 138 0.16 -14.19 9.40
CA THR A 138 -1.00 -13.30 9.17
C THR A 138 -2.02 -13.43 10.29
N GLN A 139 -2.38 -14.65 10.68
CA GLN A 139 -3.30 -14.91 11.78
C GLN A 139 -2.76 -14.34 13.10
N ASP A 140 -1.50 -14.66 13.44
CA ASP A 140 -0.85 -14.15 14.66
C ASP A 140 -0.89 -12.61 14.72
N ALA A 141 -0.64 -11.92 13.60
CA ALA A 141 -0.71 -10.48 13.50
C ALA A 141 -2.14 -9.95 13.76
N VAL A 142 -3.12 -10.56 13.14
CA VAL A 142 -4.54 -10.19 13.25
C VAL A 142 -5.07 -10.44 14.66
N ASP A 143 -4.77 -11.59 15.25
CA ASP A 143 -5.17 -11.95 16.61
C ASP A 143 -4.53 -10.99 17.63
N GLY A 144 -3.32 -10.51 17.34
CA GLY A 144 -2.66 -9.42 18.08
C GLY A 144 -3.26 -8.03 17.79
N GLY A 145 -4.34 -7.89 17.03
CA GLY A 145 -4.97 -6.60 16.70
C GLY A 145 -4.16 -5.75 15.71
N THR A 146 -3.36 -6.36 14.84
CA THR A 146 -2.60 -5.68 13.78
C THR A 146 -3.38 -5.76 12.48
N SER A 147 -3.75 -4.62 11.91
CA SER A 147 -4.30 -4.53 10.56
C SER A 147 -3.22 -4.72 9.50
N LEU A 148 -3.59 -5.18 8.30
CA LEU A 148 -2.61 -5.45 7.24
C LEU A 148 -2.90 -4.65 5.97
N ILE A 149 -1.85 -4.09 5.36
CA ILE A 149 -1.88 -3.50 4.03
C ILE A 149 -1.55 -4.60 3.02
N ILE A 150 -2.39 -4.73 2.01
CA ILE A 150 -2.24 -5.71 0.95
C ILE A 150 -2.43 -5.00 -0.39
N PHE A 151 -1.51 -5.27 -1.32
CA PHE A 151 -1.66 -4.87 -2.73
C PHE A 151 -2.09 -6.09 -3.54
N PRO A 152 -3.39 -6.28 -3.78
CA PRO A 152 -3.90 -7.51 -4.40
C PRO A 152 -3.54 -7.66 -5.88
N GLU A 153 -3.05 -6.61 -6.54
CA GLU A 153 -2.47 -6.67 -7.90
C GLU A 153 -1.17 -7.48 -7.96
N ALA A 154 -0.47 -7.66 -6.81
CA ALA A 154 0.83 -8.33 -6.67
C ALA A 154 1.98 -7.73 -7.51
N LYS A 155 1.74 -6.63 -8.20
CA LYS A 155 2.73 -5.87 -9.00
C LYS A 155 2.28 -4.41 -9.12
N ARG A 156 3.22 -3.52 -9.42
CA ARG A 156 2.90 -2.11 -9.71
C ARG A 156 2.42 -1.96 -11.14
N THR A 157 1.33 -1.21 -11.34
CA THR A 157 0.82 -0.92 -12.68
C THR A 157 1.76 0.06 -13.42
N ARG A 158 1.72 0.04 -14.76
CA ARG A 158 2.53 0.93 -15.60
C ARG A 158 1.72 2.04 -16.26
N ASP A 159 0.42 1.88 -16.33
CA ASP A 159 -0.51 2.83 -16.96
C ASP A 159 -1.38 3.59 -15.96
N GLY A 160 -1.27 3.25 -14.67
CA GLY A 160 -2.00 3.86 -13.57
C GLY A 160 -3.40 3.30 -13.35
N ARG A 161 -3.87 2.38 -14.20
CA ARG A 161 -5.17 1.71 -14.04
C ARG A 161 -5.05 0.60 -12.99
N VAL A 162 -6.18 0.26 -12.39
CA VAL A 162 -6.27 -0.85 -11.44
C VAL A 162 -6.34 -2.17 -12.21
N ASP A 163 -5.30 -2.99 -12.06
CA ASP A 163 -5.20 -4.30 -12.73
C ASP A 163 -6.11 -5.35 -12.05
N GLN A 164 -6.10 -6.56 -12.56
CA GLN A 164 -6.82 -7.68 -11.95
C GLN A 164 -6.20 -8.05 -10.60
N PHE A 165 -7.06 -8.34 -9.64
CA PHE A 165 -6.65 -8.73 -8.30
C PHE A 165 -6.44 -10.24 -8.19
N GLN A 166 -5.47 -10.66 -7.38
CA GLN A 166 -5.21 -12.05 -7.03
C GLN A 166 -6.10 -12.49 -5.87
N ASP A 167 -6.58 -13.73 -5.88
CA ASP A 167 -7.46 -14.28 -4.85
C ASP A 167 -6.82 -14.41 -3.46
N GLY A 168 -5.49 -14.48 -3.37
CA GLY A 168 -4.78 -14.90 -2.16
C GLY A 168 -5.19 -14.12 -0.90
N GLY A 169 -5.15 -12.79 -0.95
CA GLY A 169 -5.54 -11.93 0.17
C GLY A 169 -7.02 -12.07 0.54
N PHE A 170 -7.90 -12.22 -0.46
CA PHE A 170 -9.33 -12.39 -0.25
C PHE A 170 -9.69 -13.72 0.40
N ARG A 171 -9.01 -14.80 0.01
CA ARG A 171 -9.16 -16.13 0.64
C ARG A 171 -8.74 -16.11 2.10
N VAL A 172 -7.62 -15.44 2.42
CA VAL A 172 -7.18 -15.31 3.81
C VAL A 172 -8.16 -14.46 4.61
N ALA A 173 -8.64 -13.35 4.06
CA ALA A 173 -9.64 -12.50 4.71
C ALA A 173 -10.93 -13.28 5.00
N GLN A 174 -11.43 -14.04 4.01
CA GLN A 174 -12.62 -14.87 4.14
C GLN A 174 -12.46 -15.99 5.19
N GLN A 175 -11.33 -16.71 5.18
CA GLN A 175 -11.06 -17.79 6.13
C GLN A 175 -10.93 -17.31 7.58
N LEU A 176 -10.33 -16.13 7.77
CA LEU A 176 -10.17 -15.53 9.10
C LEU A 176 -11.38 -14.68 9.53
N GLY A 177 -12.33 -14.43 8.63
CA GLY A 177 -13.48 -13.55 8.90
C GLY A 177 -13.07 -12.09 9.14
N ILE A 178 -11.94 -11.64 8.56
CA ILE A 178 -11.39 -10.31 8.75
C ILE A 178 -12.00 -9.34 7.74
N PRO A 179 -12.60 -8.23 8.17
CA PRO A 179 -13.18 -7.27 7.26
C PRO A 179 -12.13 -6.62 6.35
N ILE A 180 -12.55 -6.28 5.15
CA ILE A 180 -11.73 -5.60 4.15
C ILE A 180 -12.13 -4.14 4.07
N VAL A 181 -11.16 -3.24 4.11
CA VAL A 181 -11.32 -1.82 3.77
C VAL A 181 -10.67 -1.61 2.39
N PRO A 182 -11.45 -1.38 1.34
CA PRO A 182 -10.90 -0.95 0.05
C PRO A 182 -10.24 0.41 0.20
N VAL A 183 -9.07 0.61 -0.44
CA VAL A 183 -8.36 1.88 -0.40
C VAL A 183 -7.95 2.29 -1.80
N SER A 184 -8.34 3.50 -2.22
CA SER A 184 -7.92 4.03 -3.51
C SER A 184 -6.83 5.07 -3.33
N LEU A 185 -5.70 4.87 -4.02
CA LEU A 185 -4.63 5.84 -4.16
C LEU A 185 -4.81 6.60 -5.48
N VAL A 186 -5.34 7.82 -5.40
CA VAL A 186 -5.57 8.70 -6.55
C VAL A 186 -4.44 9.72 -6.65
N GLY A 187 -3.90 9.97 -7.84
CA GLY A 187 -2.79 10.90 -8.03
C GLY A 187 -1.39 10.26 -7.91
N SER A 188 -1.30 9.03 -7.41
CA SER A 188 -0.03 8.31 -7.25
C SER A 188 0.69 8.08 -8.59
N PHE A 189 -0.05 7.82 -9.68
CA PHE A 189 0.50 7.70 -11.03
C PHE A 189 1.04 9.02 -11.58
N GLN A 190 0.37 10.13 -11.28
CA GLN A 190 0.83 11.47 -11.67
C GLN A 190 2.10 11.85 -10.93
N HIS A 191 2.23 11.44 -9.66
CA HIS A 191 3.40 11.69 -8.83
C HIS A 191 4.65 10.94 -9.35
N HIS A 192 4.57 9.62 -9.46
CA HIS A 192 5.70 8.80 -9.89
C HIS A 192 5.23 7.57 -10.67
N ARG A 193 5.67 7.44 -11.90
CA ARG A 193 5.33 6.30 -12.77
C ARG A 193 6.36 5.19 -12.62
N THR A 194 5.90 3.96 -12.54
CA THR A 194 6.77 2.78 -12.55
C THR A 194 7.70 2.79 -13.78
N GLY A 195 8.98 2.60 -13.55
CA GLY A 195 10.01 2.62 -14.60
C GLY A 195 10.53 4.01 -14.99
N HIS A 196 10.05 5.07 -14.36
CA HIS A 196 10.55 6.43 -14.56
C HIS A 196 11.18 6.96 -13.28
N TRP A 197 12.27 7.74 -13.41
CA TRP A 197 12.96 8.30 -12.24
C TRP A 197 12.44 9.67 -11.80
N MET A 198 11.69 10.36 -12.67
CA MET A 198 11.20 11.71 -12.40
C MET A 198 10.06 11.73 -11.37
N LEU A 199 10.24 12.51 -10.30
CA LEU A 199 9.24 12.79 -9.28
C LEU A 199 8.51 14.10 -9.62
N ARG A 200 7.19 14.03 -9.76
CA ARG A 200 6.35 15.20 -10.04
C ARG A 200 5.63 15.63 -8.78
N PRO A 201 5.51 16.96 -8.52
CA PRO A 201 4.61 17.41 -7.47
C PRO A 201 3.21 16.88 -7.75
N ALA A 202 2.60 16.26 -6.76
CA ALA A 202 1.22 15.81 -6.86
C ALA A 202 0.57 15.75 -5.47
N ILE A 203 -0.73 15.97 -5.47
CA ILE A 203 -1.59 15.61 -4.35
C ILE A 203 -1.97 14.15 -4.57
N VAL A 204 -1.71 13.32 -3.58
CA VAL A 204 -2.16 11.92 -3.56
C VAL A 204 -3.26 11.78 -2.54
N THR A 205 -4.46 11.54 -3.03
CA THR A 205 -5.63 11.34 -2.18
C THR A 205 -5.77 9.86 -1.85
N VAL A 206 -5.79 9.56 -0.56
CA VAL A 206 -6.05 8.21 -0.03
C VAL A 206 -7.50 8.14 0.41
N HIS A 207 -8.31 7.39 -0.36
CA HIS A 207 -9.71 7.15 -0.02
C HIS A 207 -9.82 5.86 0.79
N LEU A 208 -10.21 5.95 2.05
CA LEU A 208 -10.60 4.82 2.89
C LEU A 208 -12.10 4.60 2.71
N HIS A 209 -12.48 3.55 1.98
CA HIS A 209 -13.87 3.23 1.66
C HIS A 209 -14.57 2.51 2.81
N ASP A 210 -15.88 2.26 2.65
CA ASP A 210 -16.68 1.50 3.60
C ASP A 210 -16.10 0.11 3.86
N THR A 211 -16.17 -0.30 5.11
CA THR A 211 -15.73 -1.63 5.55
C THR A 211 -16.65 -2.71 4.98
N ILE A 212 -16.07 -3.74 4.40
CA ILE A 212 -16.77 -4.89 3.81
C ILE A 212 -16.56 -6.11 4.71
N GLU A 213 -17.64 -6.67 5.20
CA GLU A 213 -17.62 -7.89 6.01
C GLU A 213 -17.25 -9.11 5.16
N THR A 214 -16.44 -9.99 5.75
CA THR A 214 -16.07 -11.28 5.15
C THR A 214 -16.54 -12.47 5.98
N LYS A 215 -16.92 -12.22 7.24
CA LYS A 215 -17.42 -13.29 8.14
C LYS A 215 -18.70 -13.90 7.58
N GLY A 216 -18.73 -15.21 7.49
CA GLY A 216 -19.88 -15.97 6.96
C GLY A 216 -19.89 -16.13 5.44
N LEU A 217 -18.94 -15.53 4.70
CA LEU A 217 -18.79 -15.79 3.27
C LEU A 217 -18.28 -17.21 3.02
N ALA A 218 -18.81 -17.86 1.99
CA ALA A 218 -18.31 -19.13 1.49
C ALA A 218 -17.05 -18.93 0.62
N LYS A 219 -16.33 -20.01 0.35
CA LYS A 219 -15.15 -19.98 -0.53
C LYS A 219 -15.51 -19.56 -1.96
N GLU A 220 -16.69 -19.90 -2.38
CA GLU A 220 -17.29 -19.61 -3.69
C GLU A 220 -17.58 -18.12 -3.89
N ASP A 221 -17.74 -17.37 -2.80
CA ASP A 221 -18.00 -15.92 -2.83
C ASP A 221 -16.73 -15.09 -3.08
N VAL A 222 -15.53 -15.68 -2.94
CA VAL A 222 -14.25 -14.97 -3.06
C VAL A 222 -14.09 -14.26 -4.41
N PRO A 223 -14.42 -14.81 -5.57
CA PRO A 223 -14.33 -14.10 -6.84
C PRO A 223 -15.23 -12.86 -6.91
N THR A 224 -16.46 -12.97 -6.38
CA THR A 224 -17.43 -11.87 -6.32
C THR A 224 -16.95 -10.75 -5.39
N LEU A 225 -16.46 -11.11 -4.21
CA LEU A 225 -15.85 -10.19 -3.24
C LEU A 225 -14.67 -9.45 -3.85
N ARG A 226 -13.75 -10.17 -4.50
CA ARG A 226 -12.58 -9.61 -5.17
C ARG A 226 -12.96 -8.57 -6.22
N GLU A 227 -13.90 -8.92 -7.09
CA GLU A 227 -14.34 -8.01 -8.14
C GLU A 227 -15.09 -6.79 -7.59
N ARG A 228 -15.90 -6.97 -6.53
CA ARG A 228 -16.54 -5.88 -5.81
C ARG A 228 -15.51 -4.89 -5.26
N VAL A 229 -14.49 -5.39 -4.55
CA VAL A 229 -13.42 -4.56 -3.97
C VAL A 229 -12.63 -3.86 -5.09
N ARG A 230 -12.30 -4.57 -6.18
CA ARG A 230 -11.60 -3.99 -7.32
C ARG A 230 -12.37 -2.83 -7.94
N LYS A 231 -13.67 -2.98 -8.17
CA LYS A 231 -14.53 -1.91 -8.72
C LYS A 231 -14.58 -0.68 -7.82
N ILE A 232 -14.68 -0.87 -6.50
CA ILE A 232 -14.69 0.23 -5.53
C ILE A 232 -13.37 1.01 -5.59
N ILE A 233 -12.24 0.30 -5.68
CA ILE A 233 -10.91 0.93 -5.75
C ILE A 233 -10.70 1.61 -7.10
N ALA A 234 -11.13 0.98 -8.19
CA ALA A 234 -10.90 1.46 -9.55
C ALA A 234 -11.66 2.75 -9.87
N ALA A 235 -12.90 2.90 -9.39
CA ALA A 235 -13.76 4.02 -9.75
C ALA A 235 -13.07 5.39 -9.56
N PRO A 236 -12.63 5.81 -8.36
CA PRO A 236 -11.99 7.12 -8.20
C PRO A 236 -10.59 7.19 -8.82
N VAL A 237 -9.89 6.05 -8.96
CA VAL A 237 -8.56 6.01 -9.60
C VAL A 237 -8.70 6.31 -11.09
N GLU A 238 -9.64 5.70 -11.78
CA GLU A 238 -9.85 5.85 -13.22
C GLU A 238 -10.41 7.23 -13.57
N GLU A 239 -11.31 7.79 -12.73
CA GLU A 239 -11.77 9.17 -12.85
C GLU A 239 -10.63 10.19 -12.73
N GLY A 240 -9.66 9.94 -11.87
CA GLY A 240 -8.48 10.79 -11.67
C GLY A 240 -7.38 10.64 -12.74
N LEU A 241 -7.49 9.70 -13.67
CA LEU A 241 -6.52 9.54 -14.74
C LEU A 241 -6.73 10.55 -15.87
N PRO A 242 -5.66 11.06 -16.50
CA PRO A 242 -5.78 11.86 -17.72
C PRO A 242 -6.50 11.04 -18.83
N GLN A 243 -7.50 11.64 -19.45
CA GLN A 243 -8.17 11.02 -20.59
C GLN A 243 -7.16 10.72 -21.70
N ARG A 244 -7.21 9.52 -22.27
CA ARG A 244 -6.41 9.19 -23.45
C ARG A 244 -6.98 9.97 -24.64
N HIS A 245 -6.11 10.70 -25.35
CA HIS A 245 -6.45 11.20 -26.68
C HIS A 245 -6.77 9.98 -27.57
N GLY A 246 -8.02 9.66 -27.79
CA GLY A 246 -8.50 8.52 -28.59
C GLY A 246 -9.79 7.87 -28.12
N ASP A 247 -10.22 8.10 -26.87
CA ASP A 247 -11.47 7.49 -26.37
C ASP A 247 -12.74 8.25 -26.82
N THR A 248 -12.57 9.42 -27.44
CA THR A 248 -13.67 10.27 -27.94
C THR A 248 -14.26 9.82 -29.28
N GLU A 249 -13.59 8.95 -30.01
CA GLU A 249 -14.09 8.51 -31.34
C GLU A 249 -14.99 7.25 -31.29
N ARG A 250 -14.97 6.48 -30.19
CA ARG A 250 -15.78 5.24 -30.09
C ARG A 250 -17.21 5.43 -29.57
N ASN A 251 -17.56 6.61 -29.06
CA ASN A 251 -18.91 6.90 -28.55
C ASN A 251 -19.78 7.71 -29.55
N ARG A 252 -19.36 7.80 -30.82
CA ARG A 252 -20.10 8.51 -31.87
C ARG A 252 -20.41 7.65 -33.10
N SER A 253 -20.42 6.32 -32.96
CA SER A 253 -20.90 5.43 -34.02
C SER A 253 -22.08 4.61 -33.56
#